data_4a56f2a2fc91b8fb1bdda25f39b64bba
#
_entry.id   4a56f2a2fc91b8fb1bdda25f39b64bba
#
_cell.length_a   1.000
_cell.length_b   1.000
_cell.length_c   1.000
_cell.angle_alpha   90.00
_cell.angle_beta   90.00
_cell.angle_gamma   90.00
#
_symmetry.space_group_name_H-M   'P 1'
#
loop_
_entity.id
_entity.type
_entity.pdbx_description
1 polymer ?
#
loop_
_entity_poly.entity_id
_entity_poly.type
_entity_poly.pdbx_seq_one_letter_code
_entity_poly.pdbx_strand_id
1 'polypeptide(L)'
;MRLNVAVCDDERIICNEIKNRLYGMFPDYLVDIYDSGTSLLESGKYYDLIFLEMPNMNGMVTAEQLREKDHGEYIIFLTSHSEYMPEAFKVKAFRFLEKPIDGMKFFEALSCAEKEILSNEKIAIKEKGRTTLVSYNDIVCIEAYGDGTFVYTKSGIVNSLKSLKYWSDRLGSEHFYQVHKSYLVAFCYVKNIYATTIELHYMKERVPVSRRRLSQFKLLFYDYVKRNSRCL
;
A
#
# COMPACT_ATOMS: atom_id res chain seq x y z
N MET A 1 -4.06 2.91 -2.48
CA MET A 1 -3.71 1.99 -3.59
C MET A 1 -4.12 0.59 -3.20
N ARG A 2 -4.58 -0.23 -4.11
CA ARG A 2 -4.99 -1.60 -3.83
C ARG A 2 -3.78 -2.51 -4.10
N LEU A 3 -3.27 -3.19 -3.07
CA LEU A 3 -2.19 -4.15 -3.24
C LEU A 3 -2.73 -5.54 -3.56
N ASN A 4 -1.99 -6.25 -4.42
CA ASN A 4 -2.20 -7.67 -4.68
C ASN A 4 -1.29 -8.45 -3.72
N VAL A 5 -1.88 -9.25 -2.86
CA VAL A 5 -1.18 -9.99 -1.82
C VAL A 5 -1.39 -11.49 -2.01
N ALA A 6 -0.32 -12.27 -1.99
CA ALA A 6 -0.41 -13.73 -1.91
C ALA A 6 -0.12 -14.19 -0.48
N VAL A 7 -0.85 -15.21 -0.04
CA VAL A 7 -0.57 -15.96 1.18
C VAL A 7 -0.39 -17.42 0.79
N CYS A 8 0.80 -17.93 0.98
CA CYS A 8 1.18 -19.29 0.60
C CYS A 8 1.64 -20.07 1.84
N ASP A 9 0.82 -21.01 2.27
CA ASP A 9 1.02 -21.84 3.46
C ASP A 9 0.17 -23.11 3.31
N ASP A 10 0.69 -24.28 3.62
CA ASP A 10 -0.05 -25.54 3.56
C ASP A 10 -1.09 -25.65 4.68
N GLU A 11 -0.90 -24.92 5.77
CA GLU A 11 -1.87 -24.77 6.84
C GLU A 11 -2.95 -23.72 6.49
N ARG A 12 -4.07 -24.17 5.95
CA ARG A 12 -5.18 -23.30 5.55
C ARG A 12 -5.73 -22.41 6.68
N ILE A 13 -5.54 -22.82 7.93
CA ILE A 13 -5.89 -22.03 9.13
C ILE A 13 -5.03 -20.77 9.19
N ILE A 14 -3.73 -20.88 8.97
CA ILE A 14 -2.78 -19.75 8.94
C ILE A 14 -3.12 -18.82 7.79
N CYS A 15 -3.36 -19.35 6.60
CA CYS A 15 -3.78 -18.56 5.44
C CYS A 15 -5.01 -17.70 5.75
N ASN A 16 -6.04 -18.30 6.34
CA ASN A 16 -7.27 -17.60 6.69
C ASN A 16 -7.06 -16.56 7.80
N GLU A 17 -6.21 -16.86 8.78
CA GLU A 17 -5.86 -15.92 9.84
C GLU A 17 -5.19 -14.67 9.25
N ILE A 18 -4.18 -14.84 8.39
CA ILE A 18 -3.49 -13.73 7.73
C ILE A 18 -4.46 -12.93 6.87
N LYS A 19 -5.27 -13.61 6.05
CA LYS A 19 -6.29 -12.96 5.21
C LYS A 19 -7.26 -12.12 6.03
N ASN A 20 -7.75 -12.64 7.15
CA ASN A 20 -8.66 -11.91 8.04
C ASN A 20 -7.99 -10.70 8.68
N ARG A 21 -6.72 -10.83 9.10
CA ARG A 21 -5.93 -9.70 9.63
C ARG A 21 -5.71 -8.63 8.55
N LEU A 22 -5.39 -9.02 7.31
CA LEU A 22 -5.24 -8.10 6.19
C LEU A 22 -6.54 -7.34 5.91
N TYR A 23 -7.67 -8.02 5.80
CA TYR A 23 -8.96 -7.36 5.55
C TYR A 23 -9.43 -6.48 6.71
N GLY A 24 -9.09 -6.83 7.94
CA GLY A 24 -9.36 -5.99 9.11
C GLY A 24 -8.61 -4.66 9.11
N MET A 25 -7.46 -4.61 8.44
CA MET A 25 -6.61 -3.42 8.35
C MET A 25 -6.73 -2.70 7.00
N PHE A 26 -6.84 -3.45 5.92
CA PHE A 26 -6.82 -2.98 4.53
C PHE A 26 -7.89 -3.70 3.69
N PRO A 27 -9.18 -3.32 3.83
CA PRO A 27 -10.30 -4.02 3.18
C PRO A 27 -10.24 -3.98 1.65
N ASP A 28 -9.49 -3.05 1.07
CA ASP A 28 -9.35 -2.90 -0.38
C ASP A 28 -8.27 -3.82 -0.99
N TYR A 29 -7.48 -4.55 -0.18
CA TYR A 29 -6.44 -5.43 -0.72
C TYR A 29 -7.05 -6.66 -1.39
N LEU A 30 -6.40 -7.10 -2.48
CA LEU A 30 -6.75 -8.35 -3.16
C LEU A 30 -5.85 -9.47 -2.60
N VAL A 31 -6.45 -10.44 -1.91
CA VAL A 31 -5.71 -11.50 -1.25
C VAL A 31 -6.04 -12.85 -1.87
N ASP A 32 -5.04 -13.45 -2.53
CA ASP A 32 -5.10 -14.82 -3.02
C ASP A 32 -4.40 -15.76 -2.03
N ILE A 33 -4.93 -17.00 -1.91
CA ILE A 33 -4.39 -18.03 -1.03
C ILE A 33 -3.88 -19.19 -1.88
N TYR A 34 -2.72 -19.71 -1.52
CA TYR A 34 -2.07 -20.86 -2.12
C TYR A 34 -1.67 -21.86 -1.04
N ASP A 35 -1.80 -23.13 -1.33
CA ASP A 35 -1.44 -24.26 -0.45
C ASP A 35 -0.01 -24.75 -0.68
N SER A 36 0.66 -24.26 -1.72
CA SER A 36 2.01 -24.66 -2.07
C SER A 36 2.74 -23.61 -2.90
N GLY A 37 4.07 -23.58 -2.81
CA GLY A 37 4.91 -22.74 -3.67
C GLY A 37 4.70 -23.05 -5.16
N THR A 38 4.45 -24.30 -5.51
CA THR A 38 4.18 -24.70 -6.90
C THR A 38 2.91 -24.04 -7.42
N SER A 39 1.80 -24.11 -6.67
CA SER A 39 0.53 -23.49 -7.08
C SER A 39 0.64 -21.95 -7.18
N LEU A 40 1.44 -21.33 -6.30
CA LEU A 40 1.75 -19.90 -6.39
C LEU A 40 2.50 -19.57 -7.69
N LEU A 41 3.57 -20.31 -8.01
CA LEU A 41 4.40 -20.10 -9.20
C LEU A 41 3.64 -20.34 -10.51
N GLU A 42 2.79 -21.37 -10.55
CA GLU A 42 1.96 -21.75 -11.70
C GLU A 42 0.81 -20.75 -11.95
N SER A 43 0.41 -19.97 -10.94
CA SER A 43 -0.64 -18.96 -11.09
C SER A 43 -0.32 -17.91 -12.17
N GLY A 44 0.98 -17.65 -12.41
CA GLY A 44 1.44 -16.63 -13.35
C GLY A 44 1.03 -15.20 -12.99
N LYS A 45 0.49 -14.99 -11.78
CA LYS A 45 0.06 -13.67 -11.30
C LYS A 45 1.22 -12.91 -10.67
N TYR A 46 1.09 -11.58 -10.66
CA TYR A 46 2.01 -10.67 -10.00
C TYR A 46 1.44 -10.23 -8.66
N TYR A 47 2.30 -10.19 -7.64
CA TYR A 47 1.95 -9.74 -6.31
C TYR A 47 2.89 -8.64 -5.86
N ASP A 48 2.34 -7.66 -5.14
CA ASP A 48 3.13 -6.62 -4.49
C ASP A 48 3.80 -7.16 -3.21
N LEU A 49 3.10 -8.07 -2.52
CA LEU A 49 3.52 -8.67 -1.26
C LEU A 49 3.16 -10.16 -1.23
N ILE A 50 4.09 -10.99 -0.78
CA ILE A 50 3.89 -12.43 -0.62
C ILE A 50 4.23 -12.81 0.82
N PHE A 51 3.25 -13.38 1.54
CA PHE A 51 3.49 -14.13 2.76
C PHE A 51 3.76 -15.58 2.37
N LEU A 52 4.96 -16.07 2.66
CA LEU A 52 5.43 -17.37 2.20
C LEU A 52 5.89 -18.21 3.39
N GLU A 53 5.28 -19.36 3.59
CA GLU A 53 5.77 -20.30 4.56
C GLU A 53 7.11 -20.89 4.13
N MET A 54 7.91 -21.27 5.12
CA MET A 54 9.23 -21.89 4.93
C MET A 54 9.28 -23.30 5.56
N PRO A 55 8.52 -24.29 5.04
CA PRO A 55 8.70 -25.68 5.47
C PRO A 55 9.94 -26.25 4.76
N ASN A 56 10.95 -26.66 5.48
CA ASN A 56 12.08 -27.47 4.98
C ASN A 56 12.74 -26.95 3.73
N MET A 57 13.18 -25.95 3.33
CA MET A 57 13.79 -25.52 2.04
C MET A 57 12.81 -25.27 0.88
N ASN A 58 11.57 -25.76 0.89
CA ASN A 58 10.63 -25.57 -0.22
C ASN A 58 10.26 -24.09 -0.42
N GLY A 59 10.07 -23.33 0.67
CA GLY A 59 9.82 -21.89 0.60
C GLY A 59 11.01 -21.13 0.03
N MET A 60 12.24 -21.56 0.31
CA MET A 60 13.45 -20.97 -0.26
C MET A 60 13.51 -21.17 -1.78
N VAL A 61 13.28 -22.39 -2.26
CA VAL A 61 13.24 -22.69 -3.71
C VAL A 61 12.14 -21.87 -4.40
N THR A 62 10.98 -21.75 -3.78
CA THR A 62 9.90 -20.91 -4.30
C THR A 62 10.33 -19.44 -4.39
N ALA A 63 10.97 -18.92 -3.35
CA ALA A 63 11.46 -17.54 -3.33
C ALA A 63 12.57 -17.30 -4.36
N GLU A 64 13.50 -18.26 -4.55
CA GLU A 64 14.53 -18.19 -5.59
C GLU A 64 13.89 -18.11 -6.99
N GLN A 65 12.91 -18.96 -7.29
CA GLN A 65 12.21 -18.95 -8.57
C GLN A 65 11.39 -17.67 -8.79
N LEU A 66 10.82 -17.09 -7.73
CA LEU A 66 10.20 -15.77 -7.81
C LEU A 66 11.23 -14.69 -8.16
N ARG A 67 12.41 -14.71 -7.52
CA ARG A 67 13.50 -13.76 -7.82
C ARG A 67 14.05 -13.89 -9.23
N GLU A 68 14.10 -15.08 -9.80
CA GLU A 68 14.51 -15.31 -11.19
C GLU A 68 13.57 -14.64 -12.20
N LYS A 69 12.30 -14.49 -11.84
CA LYS A 69 11.32 -13.76 -12.66
C LYS A 69 11.48 -12.22 -12.58
N ASP A 70 12.29 -11.71 -11.65
CA ASP A 70 12.65 -10.28 -11.44
C ASP A 70 11.46 -9.32 -11.37
N HIS A 71 10.40 -9.71 -10.68
CA HIS A 71 9.18 -8.93 -10.60
C HIS A 71 9.13 -7.97 -9.41
N GLY A 72 10.11 -8.03 -8.50
CA GLY A 72 10.28 -7.09 -7.40
C GLY A 72 9.32 -7.25 -6.23
N GLU A 73 8.66 -8.42 -6.09
CA GLU A 73 7.74 -8.71 -4.98
C GLU A 73 8.45 -8.59 -3.63
N TYR A 74 7.73 -8.06 -2.64
CA TYR A 74 8.17 -8.12 -1.26
C TYR A 74 7.77 -9.46 -0.64
N ILE A 75 8.74 -10.20 -0.10
CA ILE A 75 8.51 -11.52 0.52
C ILE A 75 8.67 -11.40 2.02
N ILE A 76 7.61 -11.74 2.76
CA ILE A 76 7.62 -11.93 4.20
C ILE A 76 7.49 -13.43 4.47
N PHE A 77 8.52 -14.01 5.05
CA PHE A 77 8.46 -15.40 5.42
C PHE A 77 7.66 -15.62 6.71
N LEU A 78 6.89 -16.70 6.70
CA LEU A 78 6.22 -17.26 7.87
C LEU A 78 6.96 -18.54 8.25
N THR A 79 7.43 -18.66 9.49
CA THR A 79 8.22 -19.83 9.85
C THR A 79 8.04 -20.25 11.30
N SER A 80 8.02 -21.56 11.53
CA SER A 80 8.22 -22.16 12.86
C SER A 80 9.71 -22.44 13.14
N HIS A 81 10.60 -22.16 12.17
CA HIS A 81 12.00 -22.56 12.15
C HIS A 81 12.92 -21.37 11.93
N SER A 82 13.32 -20.73 13.02
CA SER A 82 14.20 -19.55 12.98
C SER A 82 15.64 -19.84 12.50
N GLU A 83 16.04 -21.11 12.49
CA GLU A 83 17.35 -21.56 12.02
C GLU A 83 17.57 -21.33 10.51
N TYR A 84 16.51 -21.17 9.71
CA TYR A 84 16.62 -20.90 8.27
C TYR A 84 16.71 -19.41 7.92
N MET A 85 16.66 -18.52 8.90
CA MET A 85 16.76 -17.07 8.65
C MET A 85 18.03 -16.66 7.88
N PRO A 86 19.22 -17.26 8.12
CA PRO A 86 20.42 -16.88 7.37
C PRO A 86 20.33 -17.14 5.87
N GLU A 87 19.68 -18.22 5.46
CA GLU A 87 19.52 -18.58 4.04
C GLU A 87 18.60 -17.61 3.31
N ALA A 88 17.59 -17.11 3.99
CA ALA A 88 16.61 -16.22 3.38
C ALA A 88 17.14 -14.81 3.05
N PHE A 89 18.30 -14.42 3.58
CA PHE A 89 19.02 -13.23 3.09
C PHE A 89 19.42 -13.38 1.61
N LYS A 90 19.69 -14.60 1.15
CA LYS A 90 20.08 -14.88 -0.26
C LYS A 90 18.97 -14.50 -1.24
N VAL A 91 17.70 -14.70 -0.84
CA VAL A 91 16.52 -14.38 -1.65
C VAL A 91 15.96 -12.98 -1.37
N LYS A 92 16.72 -12.13 -0.68
CA LYS A 92 16.32 -10.76 -0.33
C LYS A 92 14.92 -10.74 0.33
N ALA A 93 14.73 -11.61 1.34
CA ALA A 93 13.52 -11.57 2.15
C ALA A 93 13.35 -10.18 2.78
N PHE A 94 12.15 -9.64 2.75
CA PHE A 94 11.86 -8.34 3.34
C PHE A 94 11.79 -8.43 4.87
N ARG A 95 11.09 -9.45 5.38
CA ARG A 95 10.91 -9.69 6.82
C ARG A 95 10.65 -11.17 7.09
N PHE A 96 10.71 -11.50 8.38
CA PHE A 96 10.33 -12.80 8.94
C PHE A 96 9.31 -12.64 10.04
N LEU A 97 8.34 -13.53 10.06
CA LEU A 97 7.36 -13.66 11.13
C LEU A 97 7.37 -15.09 11.64
N GLU A 98 7.72 -15.24 12.90
CA GLU A 98 7.73 -16.54 13.57
C GLU A 98 6.31 -16.94 13.97
N LYS A 99 5.96 -18.20 13.74
CA LYS A 99 4.70 -18.81 14.19
C LYS A 99 4.81 -19.19 15.68
N PRO A 100 3.83 -18.88 16.55
CA PRO A 100 2.56 -18.22 16.25
C PRO A 100 2.72 -16.74 15.97
N ILE A 101 2.01 -16.24 14.96
CA ILE A 101 2.22 -14.88 14.43
C ILE A 101 1.73 -13.84 15.44
N ASP A 102 2.67 -13.11 16.02
CA ASP A 102 2.40 -11.96 16.88
C ASP A 102 1.73 -10.82 16.12
N GLY A 103 0.64 -10.28 16.67
CA GLY A 103 -0.15 -9.23 16.01
C GLY A 103 0.60 -7.93 15.82
N MET A 104 1.50 -7.55 16.74
CA MET A 104 2.28 -6.32 16.65
C MET A 104 3.38 -6.45 15.60
N LYS A 105 4.11 -7.58 15.59
CA LYS A 105 5.15 -7.88 14.60
C LYS A 105 4.55 -7.99 13.19
N PHE A 106 3.35 -8.60 13.06
CA PHE A 106 2.62 -8.67 11.79
C PHE A 106 2.28 -7.27 11.26
N PHE A 107 1.70 -6.43 12.12
CA PHE A 107 1.36 -5.05 11.78
C PHE A 107 2.59 -4.24 11.35
N GLU A 108 3.69 -4.35 12.10
CA GLU A 108 4.95 -3.66 11.79
C GLU A 108 5.51 -4.11 10.44
N ALA A 109 5.61 -5.43 10.20
CA ALA A 109 6.11 -5.98 8.96
C ALA A 109 5.29 -5.51 7.75
N LEU A 110 3.95 -5.56 7.87
CA LEU A 110 3.03 -5.13 6.82
C LEU A 110 3.13 -3.63 6.54
N SER A 111 3.16 -2.79 7.59
CA SER A 111 3.27 -1.34 7.44
C SER A 111 4.60 -0.91 6.80
N CYS A 112 5.70 -1.60 7.15
CA CYS A 112 6.99 -1.36 6.52
C CYS A 112 6.99 -1.77 5.04
N ALA A 113 6.41 -2.95 4.71
CA ALA A 113 6.31 -3.41 3.33
C ALA A 113 5.46 -2.45 2.48
N GLU A 114 4.30 -2.05 2.99
CA GLU A 114 3.43 -1.09 2.31
C GLU A 114 4.16 0.23 2.02
N LYS A 115 4.86 0.79 3.01
CA LYS A 115 5.63 2.02 2.87
C LYS A 115 6.69 1.91 1.77
N GLU A 116 7.41 0.80 1.70
CA GLU A 116 8.41 0.54 0.66
C GLU A 116 7.78 0.37 -0.73
N ILE A 117 6.72 -0.44 -0.83
CA ILE A 117 5.97 -0.63 -2.08
C ILE A 117 5.50 0.73 -2.63
N LEU A 118 4.85 1.53 -1.78
CA LEU A 118 4.34 2.84 -2.17
C LEU A 118 5.46 3.84 -2.49
N SER A 119 6.64 3.73 -1.87
CA SER A 119 7.77 4.61 -2.17
C SER A 119 8.37 4.37 -3.56
N ASN A 120 8.29 3.13 -4.02
CA ASN A 120 8.79 2.71 -5.33
C ASN A 120 7.73 2.85 -6.44
N GLU A 121 6.45 2.98 -6.08
CA GLU A 121 5.37 3.13 -7.05
C GLU A 121 5.44 4.48 -7.76
N LYS A 122 5.47 4.43 -9.10
CA LYS A 122 5.44 5.62 -9.98
C LYS A 122 4.19 5.61 -10.83
N ILE A 123 3.51 6.72 -10.88
CA ILE A 123 2.29 6.90 -11.67
C ILE A 123 2.63 7.75 -12.90
N ALA A 124 2.35 7.19 -14.07
CA ALA A 124 2.50 7.91 -15.33
C ALA A 124 1.27 8.81 -15.57
N ILE A 125 1.47 10.11 -15.54
CA ILE A 125 0.45 11.11 -15.81
C ILE A 125 0.65 11.64 -17.23
N LYS A 126 -0.32 11.41 -18.09
CA LYS A 126 -0.32 11.91 -19.46
C LYS A 126 -0.89 13.33 -19.50
N GLU A 127 -0.08 14.26 -20.00
CA GLU A 127 -0.44 15.62 -20.37
C GLU A 127 -0.49 15.76 -21.89
N LYS A 128 -0.90 16.94 -22.39
CA LYS A 128 -0.79 17.22 -23.84
C LYS A 128 0.69 17.22 -24.27
N GLY A 129 1.09 16.21 -25.00
CA GLY A 129 2.42 16.11 -25.60
C GLY A 129 3.54 15.56 -24.71
N ARG A 130 3.28 15.25 -23.44
CA ARG A 130 4.29 14.62 -22.54
C ARG A 130 3.66 13.61 -21.57
N THR A 131 4.51 12.75 -21.02
CA THR A 131 4.16 11.87 -19.89
C THR A 131 5.11 12.20 -18.74
N THR A 132 4.55 12.52 -17.57
CA THR A 132 5.30 12.79 -16.35
C THR A 132 5.15 11.61 -15.40
N LEU A 133 6.28 11.07 -14.91
CA LEU A 133 6.28 10.06 -13.85
C LEU A 133 6.29 10.75 -12.50
N VAL A 134 5.29 10.49 -11.70
CA VAL A 134 5.13 11.04 -10.34
C VAL A 134 5.16 9.89 -9.35
N SER A 135 5.98 9.98 -8.31
CA SER A 135 5.96 9.01 -7.22
C SER A 135 4.64 9.11 -6.46
N TYR A 136 4.06 7.96 -6.10
CA TYR A 136 2.83 7.90 -5.31
C TYR A 136 2.94 8.77 -4.05
N ASN A 137 4.05 8.65 -3.34
CA ASN A 137 4.33 9.40 -2.11
C ASN A 137 4.61 10.89 -2.31
N ASP A 138 4.68 11.38 -3.55
CA ASP A 138 4.85 12.81 -3.82
C ASP A 138 3.51 13.52 -4.08
N ILE A 139 2.42 12.79 -4.24
CA ILE A 139 1.09 13.36 -4.49
C ILE A 139 0.53 13.92 -3.19
N VAL A 140 0.35 15.24 -3.16
CA VAL A 140 -0.14 15.99 -1.99
C VAL A 140 -1.66 16.12 -2.01
N CYS A 141 -2.19 16.54 -3.16
CA CYS A 141 -3.62 16.81 -3.34
C CYS A 141 -3.97 16.71 -4.82
N ILE A 142 -5.21 16.37 -5.11
CA ILE A 142 -5.75 16.42 -6.47
C ILE A 142 -6.99 17.29 -6.48
N GLU A 143 -7.01 18.26 -7.39
CA GLU A 143 -8.09 19.21 -7.58
C GLU A 143 -8.78 18.98 -8.93
N ALA A 144 -10.10 18.89 -8.93
CA ALA A 144 -10.88 18.85 -10.17
C ALA A 144 -10.81 20.22 -10.87
N TYR A 145 -10.41 20.26 -12.12
CA TYR A 145 -10.30 21.47 -12.93
C TYR A 145 -10.73 21.20 -14.37
N GLY A 146 -11.77 21.92 -14.83
CA GLY A 146 -12.34 21.69 -16.17
C GLY A 146 -12.74 20.22 -16.35
N ASP A 147 -12.32 19.61 -17.45
CA ASP A 147 -12.56 18.20 -17.76
C ASP A 147 -11.52 17.24 -17.19
N GLY A 148 -10.56 17.75 -16.41
CA GLY A 148 -9.46 16.97 -15.84
C GLY A 148 -9.18 17.31 -14.38
N THR A 149 -7.91 17.19 -13.98
CA THR A 149 -7.47 17.48 -12.62
C THR A 149 -6.09 18.11 -12.60
N PHE A 150 -5.82 18.93 -11.59
CA PHE A 150 -4.49 19.31 -11.16
C PHE A 150 -4.00 18.32 -10.10
N VAL A 151 -2.84 17.71 -10.32
CA VAL A 151 -2.15 16.86 -9.36
C VAL A 151 -1.05 17.68 -8.70
N TYR A 152 -1.29 18.11 -7.47
CA TYR A 152 -0.30 18.82 -6.67
C TYR A 152 0.69 17.83 -6.09
N THR A 153 1.97 18.05 -6.34
CA THR A 153 3.07 17.22 -5.85
C THR A 153 4.06 18.04 -5.04
N LYS A 154 4.99 17.41 -4.35
CA LYS A 154 6.09 18.10 -3.65
C LYS A 154 6.92 18.98 -4.59
N SER A 155 7.05 18.60 -5.85
CA SER A 155 7.88 19.27 -6.86
C SER A 155 7.13 20.25 -7.75
N GLY A 156 5.78 20.32 -7.64
CA GLY A 156 4.97 21.23 -8.45
C GLY A 156 3.63 20.61 -8.85
N ILE A 157 3.00 21.20 -9.86
CA ILE A 157 1.67 20.81 -10.34
C ILE A 157 1.79 20.11 -11.68
N VAL A 158 1.12 18.97 -11.82
CA VAL A 158 1.02 18.22 -13.06
C VAL A 158 -0.45 18.18 -13.51
N ASN A 159 -0.71 18.51 -14.77
CA ASN A 159 -2.07 18.45 -15.32
C ASN A 159 -2.40 17.01 -15.72
N SER A 160 -3.60 16.56 -15.39
CA SER A 160 -4.08 15.24 -15.77
C SER A 160 -5.42 15.33 -16.49
N LEU A 161 -5.56 14.57 -17.57
CA LEU A 161 -6.84 14.42 -18.29
C LEU A 161 -7.80 13.45 -17.59
N LYS A 162 -7.39 12.87 -16.46
CA LYS A 162 -8.20 11.95 -15.70
C LYS A 162 -9.10 12.69 -14.71
N SER A 163 -10.30 12.13 -14.47
CA SER A 163 -11.26 12.69 -13.51
C SER A 163 -10.82 12.49 -12.06
N LEU A 164 -11.39 13.26 -11.14
CA LEU A 164 -11.16 13.08 -9.71
C LEU A 164 -11.60 11.68 -9.22
N LYS A 165 -12.66 11.12 -9.81
CA LYS A 165 -13.11 9.76 -9.53
C LYS A 165 -12.05 8.73 -9.89
N TYR A 166 -11.44 8.83 -11.10
CA TYR A 166 -10.33 7.96 -11.49
C TYR A 166 -9.21 7.98 -10.43
N TRP A 167 -8.84 9.16 -9.96
CA TRP A 167 -7.79 9.31 -8.95
C TRP A 167 -8.19 8.71 -7.59
N SER A 168 -9.44 8.93 -7.17
CA SER A 168 -9.95 8.33 -5.93
C SER A 168 -9.91 6.80 -5.97
N ASP A 169 -10.31 6.20 -7.10
CA ASP A 169 -10.30 4.76 -7.29
C ASP A 169 -8.85 4.21 -7.40
N ARG A 170 -7.95 4.97 -8.05
CA ARG A 170 -6.54 4.58 -8.27
C ARG A 170 -5.70 4.65 -7.00
N LEU A 171 -5.85 5.73 -6.20
CA LEU A 171 -5.01 5.99 -5.04
C LEU A 171 -5.47 5.26 -3.77
N GLY A 172 -6.74 4.86 -3.73
CA GLY A 172 -7.33 4.13 -2.60
C GLY A 172 -7.64 5.00 -1.37
N SER A 173 -8.50 4.48 -0.50
CA SER A 173 -9.02 5.20 0.67
C SER A 173 -8.09 5.17 1.88
N GLU A 174 -7.04 4.35 1.87
CA GLU A 174 -6.12 4.16 2.99
C GLU A 174 -5.19 5.37 3.20
N HIS A 175 -4.80 6.02 2.11
CA HIS A 175 -3.85 7.14 2.13
C HIS A 175 -4.45 8.46 1.65
N PHE A 176 -5.59 8.40 0.95
CA PHE A 176 -6.26 9.55 0.37
C PHE A 176 -7.73 9.59 0.74
N TYR A 177 -8.27 10.81 0.91
CA TYR A 177 -9.68 11.01 1.15
C TYR A 177 -10.23 12.19 0.36
N GLN A 178 -11.39 11.99 -0.27
CA GLN A 178 -12.09 13.07 -0.98
C GLN A 178 -12.83 13.97 0.00
N VAL A 179 -12.22 15.06 0.40
CA VAL A 179 -12.73 16.03 1.39
C VAL A 179 -13.79 16.98 0.84
N HIS A 180 -13.79 17.17 -0.48
CA HIS A 180 -14.73 18.05 -1.19
C HIS A 180 -15.10 17.43 -2.54
N LYS A 181 -16.19 17.89 -3.18
CA LYS A 181 -16.54 17.42 -4.54
C LYS A 181 -15.41 17.59 -5.55
N SER A 182 -14.53 18.57 -5.30
CA SER A 182 -13.41 18.92 -6.18
C SER A 182 -12.02 18.58 -5.61
N TYR A 183 -11.90 18.04 -4.40
CA TYR A 183 -10.59 17.82 -3.77
C TYR A 183 -10.43 16.43 -3.16
N LEU A 184 -9.33 15.76 -3.51
CA LEU A 184 -8.82 14.53 -2.93
C LEU A 184 -7.48 14.84 -2.25
N VAL A 185 -7.33 14.52 -0.97
CA VAL A 185 -6.21 14.93 -0.12
C VAL A 185 -5.46 13.71 0.40
N ALA A 186 -4.13 13.75 0.36
CA ALA A 186 -3.29 12.74 1.00
C ALA A 186 -3.19 12.99 2.51
N PHE A 187 -3.41 11.96 3.33
CA PHE A 187 -3.36 12.09 4.78
C PHE A 187 -1.97 12.49 5.31
N CYS A 188 -0.90 11.96 4.71
CA CYS A 188 0.48 12.23 5.15
C CYS A 188 0.89 13.71 5.02
N TYR A 189 0.16 14.52 4.24
CA TYR A 189 0.44 15.94 4.06
C TYR A 189 -0.48 16.87 4.85
N VAL A 190 -1.40 16.32 5.63
CA VAL A 190 -2.27 17.14 6.48
C VAL A 190 -1.45 17.78 7.59
N LYS A 191 -1.46 19.14 7.61
CA LYS A 191 -0.77 19.96 8.62
C LYS A 191 -1.73 20.40 9.71
N ASN A 192 -2.86 21.01 9.31
CA ASN A 192 -3.90 21.47 10.23
C ASN A 192 -5.31 21.25 9.66
N ILE A 193 -6.25 20.91 10.54
CA ILE A 193 -7.66 20.70 10.20
C ILE A 193 -8.49 21.79 10.89
N TYR A 194 -9.17 22.63 10.09
CA TYR A 194 -10.07 23.67 10.55
C TYR A 194 -11.54 23.27 10.35
N ALA A 195 -12.47 24.12 10.75
CA ALA A 195 -13.92 23.84 10.64
C ALA A 195 -14.41 23.67 9.18
N THR A 196 -13.80 24.37 8.23
CA THR A 196 -14.22 24.41 6.81
C THR A 196 -13.09 24.19 5.82
N THR A 197 -11.85 24.09 6.28
CA THR A 197 -10.65 23.96 5.43
C THR A 197 -9.62 23.05 6.06
N ILE A 198 -8.71 22.54 5.21
CA ILE A 198 -7.54 21.75 5.61
C ILE A 198 -6.30 22.47 5.07
N GLU A 199 -5.29 22.61 5.91
CA GLU A 199 -3.97 23.10 5.52
C GLU A 199 -3.06 21.89 5.23
N LEU A 200 -2.38 21.93 4.10
CA LEU A 200 -1.49 20.86 3.66
C LEU A 200 -0.05 21.37 3.58
N HIS A 201 0.91 20.51 3.88
CA HIS A 201 2.30 20.73 3.49
C HIS A 201 2.40 20.87 1.97
N TYR A 202 3.35 21.65 1.49
CA TYR A 202 3.62 21.91 0.07
C TYR A 202 2.49 22.64 -0.72
N MET A 203 1.41 23.06 -0.06
CA MET A 203 0.38 23.92 -0.65
C MET A 203 0.31 25.26 0.07
N LYS A 204 0.17 26.36 -0.69
CA LYS A 204 0.00 27.71 -0.13
C LYS A 204 -1.44 27.95 0.34
N GLU A 205 -2.39 27.46 -0.45
CA GLU A 205 -3.81 27.66 -0.20
C GLU A 205 -4.40 26.51 0.60
N ARG A 206 -5.36 26.83 1.46
CA ARG A 206 -6.10 25.82 2.22
C ARG A 206 -7.14 25.15 1.33
N VAL A 207 -7.26 23.84 1.45
CA VAL A 207 -8.24 23.04 0.73
C VAL A 207 -9.59 23.11 1.43
N PRO A 208 -10.70 23.43 0.74
CA PRO A 208 -12.04 23.44 1.35
C PRO A 208 -12.47 22.00 1.68
N VAL A 209 -13.15 21.85 2.81
CA VAL A 209 -13.75 20.59 3.24
C VAL A 209 -15.26 20.74 3.41
N SER A 210 -16.04 19.84 2.85
CA SER A 210 -17.49 19.87 3.04
C SER A 210 -17.88 19.44 4.45
N ARG A 211 -18.85 20.14 5.07
CA ARG A 211 -19.30 19.85 6.45
C ARG A 211 -19.67 18.37 6.65
N ARG A 212 -20.34 17.78 5.66
CA ARG A 212 -20.75 16.37 5.69
C ARG A 212 -19.57 15.38 5.71
N ARG A 213 -18.43 15.75 5.08
CA ARG A 213 -17.24 14.90 4.95
C ARG A 213 -16.22 15.10 6.07
N LEU A 214 -16.30 16.20 6.80
CA LEU A 214 -15.30 16.55 7.82
C LEU A 214 -15.23 15.53 8.95
N SER A 215 -16.37 15.05 9.46
CA SER A 215 -16.40 14.09 10.56
C SER A 215 -15.77 12.75 10.16
N GLN A 216 -16.13 12.24 8.98
CA GLN A 216 -15.56 11.01 8.43
C GLN A 216 -14.07 11.17 8.12
N PHE A 217 -13.68 12.32 7.54
CA PHE A 217 -12.27 12.63 7.30
C PHE A 217 -11.45 12.59 8.58
N LYS A 218 -11.92 13.25 9.67
CA LYS A 218 -11.22 13.25 10.95
C LYS A 218 -11.06 11.85 11.52
N LEU A 219 -12.10 11.02 11.46
CA LEU A 219 -12.05 9.63 11.92
C LEU A 219 -10.94 8.86 11.18
N LEU A 220 -10.98 8.87 9.85
CA LEU A 220 -10.01 8.15 9.01
C LEU A 220 -8.59 8.71 9.16
N PHE A 221 -8.46 10.03 9.29
CA PHE A 221 -7.18 10.67 9.54
C PHE A 221 -6.56 10.25 10.88
N TYR A 222 -7.34 10.20 11.96
CA TYR A 222 -6.84 9.73 13.25
C TYR A 222 -6.46 8.26 13.23
N ASP A 223 -7.21 7.43 12.53
CA ASP A 223 -6.86 6.02 12.33
C ASP A 223 -5.57 5.88 11.51
N TYR A 224 -5.41 6.70 10.46
CA TYR A 224 -4.19 6.79 9.68
C TYR A 224 -2.98 7.18 10.56
N VAL A 225 -3.09 8.26 11.36
CA VAL A 225 -2.03 8.70 12.27
C VAL A 225 -1.67 7.62 13.28
N LYS A 226 -2.68 6.98 13.90
CA LYS A 226 -2.48 5.91 14.89
C LYS A 226 -1.73 4.70 14.28
N ARG A 227 -2.03 4.33 13.04
CA ARG A 227 -1.33 3.27 12.32
C ARG A 227 0.12 3.65 12.02
N ASN A 228 0.37 4.87 11.57
CA ASN A 228 1.70 5.30 11.13
C ASN A 228 2.61 5.81 12.25
N SER A 229 2.08 6.22 13.40
CA SER A 229 2.89 6.67 14.56
C SER A 229 3.62 5.52 15.27
N ARG A 230 3.31 4.27 14.97
CA ARG A 230 3.99 3.10 15.54
C ARG A 230 5.19 2.62 14.70
N CYS A 231 5.46 3.26 13.58
CA CYS A 231 6.57 2.97 12.67
C CYS A 231 7.72 4.00 12.77
N LEU A 232 7.73 4.82 13.84
CA LEU A 232 8.77 5.80 14.16
C LEU A 232 9.60 5.27 15.37
#